data_82c7cff4417d248d83c1ab0c89db4942
#
_entry.id   82c7cff4417d248d83c1ab0c89db4942
#
_cell.length_a   1.000
_cell.length_b   1.000
_cell.length_c   1.000
_cell.angle_alpha   90.00
_cell.angle_beta   90.00
_cell.angle_gamma   90.00
#
_symmetry.space_group_name_H-M   'P 1'
#
loop_
_entity.id
_entity.type
_entity.pdbx_description
1 polymer ?
#
loop_
_entity_poly.entity_id
_entity_poly.type
_entity_poly.pdbx_seq_one_letter_code
_entity_poly.pdbx_strand_id
1 'polypeptide(L)'
;HGEDYLQTQEGKGLPVPHCIRGSHGWQLAARLLPYASEVIDKPTFGSTALGERLRALNEDAPIESITLIGLCTDICVISNALLLRAYLPEIPIIVDAACCAGVTPESHRTALAAMRACQIIIENEPSI
;
A
#
# COMPACT_ATOMS: atom_id res chain seq x y z
N HIS A 1 8.17 -7.83 6.40
CA HIS A 1 9.43 -8.33 5.82
C HIS A 1 9.92 -9.55 6.59
N GLY A 2 10.74 -10.40 5.94
CA GLY A 2 11.46 -11.48 6.61
C GLY A 2 12.67 -10.99 7.40
N GLU A 3 13.25 -11.86 8.22
CA GLU A 3 14.50 -11.58 8.96
C GLU A 3 15.69 -11.29 8.02
N ASP A 4 15.62 -11.81 6.79
CA ASP A 4 16.61 -11.62 5.72
C ASP A 4 16.44 -10.32 4.94
N TYR A 5 15.58 -9.40 5.38
CA TYR A 5 15.24 -8.17 4.64
C TYR A 5 16.47 -7.43 4.10
N LEU A 6 17.52 -7.23 4.91
CA LEU A 6 18.72 -6.50 4.49
C LEU A 6 19.51 -7.20 3.38
N GLN A 7 19.32 -8.50 3.15
CA GLN A 7 19.92 -9.26 2.07
C GLN A 7 19.10 -9.20 0.77
N THR A 8 17.83 -8.77 0.83
CA THR A 8 16.96 -8.62 -0.33
C THR A 8 17.36 -7.42 -1.18
N GLN A 9 16.88 -7.35 -2.43
CA GLN A 9 17.09 -6.17 -3.28
C GLN A 9 16.44 -4.92 -2.68
N GLU A 10 15.24 -5.05 -2.12
CA GLU A 10 14.57 -3.93 -1.44
C GLU A 10 15.36 -3.45 -0.23
N GLY A 11 15.85 -4.38 0.60
CA GLY A 11 16.64 -4.05 1.78
C GLY A 11 18.00 -3.45 1.46
N LYS A 12 18.61 -3.81 0.33
CA LYS A 12 19.84 -3.16 -0.15
C LYS A 12 19.59 -1.73 -0.63
N GLY A 13 18.43 -1.48 -1.25
CA GLY A 13 18.03 -0.14 -1.70
C GLY A 13 17.53 0.76 -0.57
N LEU A 14 16.88 0.19 0.43
CA LEU A 14 16.39 0.87 1.63
C LEU A 14 16.90 0.14 2.88
N PRO A 15 18.14 0.37 3.32
CA PRO A 15 18.78 -0.41 4.38
C PRO A 15 18.31 -0.02 5.80
N VAL A 16 17.00 0.03 5.99
CA VAL A 16 16.34 0.34 7.26
C VAL A 16 15.48 -0.84 7.66
N PRO A 17 15.90 -1.67 8.64
CA PRO A 17 15.07 -2.76 9.14
C PRO A 17 13.75 -2.22 9.70
N HIS A 18 12.62 -2.71 9.17
CA HIS A 18 11.30 -2.30 9.61
C HIS A 18 10.28 -3.39 9.33
N CYS A 19 9.23 -3.43 10.11
CA CYS A 19 8.14 -4.39 9.98
C CYS A 19 8.63 -5.84 9.80
N ILE A 20 9.68 -6.21 10.55
CA ILE A 20 10.24 -7.56 10.52
C ILE A 20 9.27 -8.51 11.20
N ARG A 21 8.89 -9.58 10.52
CA ARG A 21 7.91 -10.55 10.98
C ARG A 21 8.22 -11.04 12.39
N GLY A 22 7.21 -11.04 13.24
CA GLY A 22 7.33 -11.42 14.65
C GLY A 22 7.78 -10.29 15.59
N SER A 23 8.24 -9.14 15.07
CA SER A 23 8.58 -7.97 15.88
C SER A 23 7.35 -7.14 16.24
N HIS A 24 7.47 -6.27 17.25
CA HIS A 24 6.41 -5.30 17.58
C HIS A 24 6.08 -4.38 16.41
N GLY A 25 7.09 -3.94 15.64
CA GLY A 25 6.89 -3.06 14.49
C GLY A 25 6.17 -3.71 13.29
N TRP A 26 6.08 -5.03 13.26
CA TRP A 26 5.30 -5.77 12.26
C TRP A 26 3.81 -5.82 12.61
N GLN A 27 3.47 -5.72 13.89
CA GLN A 27 2.08 -5.80 14.34
C GLN A 27 1.28 -4.59 13.85
N LEU A 28 0.00 -4.84 13.57
CA LEU A 28 -0.93 -3.77 13.23
C LEU A 28 -1.07 -2.81 14.42
N ALA A 29 -1.08 -1.51 14.17
CA ALA A 29 -1.27 -0.50 15.21
C ALA A 29 -2.58 -0.76 15.97
N ALA A 30 -2.52 -0.74 17.31
CA ALA A 30 -3.65 -1.11 18.17
C ALA A 30 -4.95 -0.36 17.85
N ARG A 31 -4.85 0.91 17.44
CA ARG A 31 -6.01 1.73 17.04
C ARG A 31 -6.70 1.23 15.76
N LEU A 32 -6.02 0.46 14.92
CA LEU A 32 -6.55 -0.07 13.67
C LEU A 32 -7.17 -1.46 13.83
N LEU A 33 -6.83 -2.18 14.90
CA LEU A 33 -7.32 -3.55 15.13
C LEU A 33 -8.84 -3.68 15.05
N PRO A 34 -9.67 -2.75 15.60
CA PRO A 34 -11.13 -2.86 15.51
C PRO A 34 -11.69 -2.80 14.09
N TYR A 35 -10.92 -2.27 13.14
CA TYR A 35 -11.33 -2.08 11.74
C TYR A 35 -10.74 -3.14 10.80
N ALA A 36 -9.81 -3.95 11.28
CA ALA A 36 -9.17 -4.99 10.48
C ALA A 36 -10.04 -6.25 10.45
N SER A 37 -10.56 -6.61 9.28
CA SER A 37 -11.28 -7.87 9.06
C SER A 37 -10.35 -8.99 8.57
N GLU A 38 -9.27 -8.63 7.88
CA GLU A 38 -8.27 -9.55 7.34
C GLU A 38 -6.90 -8.88 7.34
N VAL A 39 -5.86 -9.63 7.65
CA VAL A 39 -4.46 -9.16 7.61
C VAL A 39 -3.67 -10.03 6.66
N ILE A 40 -2.99 -9.41 5.71
CA ILE A 40 -2.14 -10.09 4.73
C ILE A 40 -0.70 -9.62 4.94
N ASP A 41 0.17 -10.55 5.31
CA ASP A 41 1.60 -10.29 5.35
C ASP A 41 2.16 -10.09 3.95
N LYS A 42 2.96 -9.07 3.77
CA LYS A 42 3.66 -8.83 2.52
C LYS A 42 5.18 -8.79 2.74
N PRO A 43 5.94 -9.70 2.13
CA PRO A 43 7.39 -9.71 2.26
C PRO A 43 8.07 -8.61 1.45
N THR A 44 7.38 -8.03 0.49
CA THR A 44 7.85 -7.00 -0.46
C THR A 44 6.99 -5.72 -0.36
N PHE A 45 7.42 -4.61 -0.94
CA PHE A 45 6.69 -3.34 -0.89
C PHE A 45 5.29 -3.47 -1.52
N GLY A 46 5.19 -4.07 -2.71
CA GLY A 46 3.91 -4.47 -3.28
C GLY A 46 3.53 -5.90 -2.87
N SER A 47 2.24 -6.20 -2.85
CA SER A 47 1.71 -7.52 -2.48
C SER A 47 0.91 -8.14 -3.61
N THR A 48 1.49 -9.14 -4.28
CA THR A 48 0.74 -9.94 -5.26
C THR A 48 -0.37 -10.75 -4.59
N ALA A 49 -0.13 -11.24 -3.36
CA ALA A 49 -1.15 -11.96 -2.58
C ALA A 49 -2.40 -11.09 -2.31
N LEU A 50 -2.23 -9.79 -2.06
CA LEU A 50 -3.35 -8.85 -1.93
C LEU A 50 -4.14 -8.75 -3.24
N GLY A 51 -3.45 -8.61 -4.37
CA GLY A 51 -4.09 -8.56 -5.69
C GLY A 51 -4.90 -9.82 -5.99
N GLU A 52 -4.32 -11.00 -5.77
CA GLU A 52 -4.99 -12.29 -5.93
C GLU A 52 -6.23 -12.39 -5.03
N ARG A 53 -6.10 -12.00 -3.76
CA ARG A 53 -7.19 -12.04 -2.79
C ARG A 53 -8.36 -11.15 -3.20
N LEU A 54 -8.07 -9.90 -3.59
CA LEU A 54 -9.11 -8.96 -3.99
C LEU A 54 -9.77 -9.37 -5.32
N ARG A 55 -9.02 -9.96 -6.24
CA ARG A 55 -9.58 -10.52 -7.47
C ARG A 55 -10.59 -11.64 -7.15
N ALA A 56 -10.22 -12.58 -6.27
CA ALA A 56 -11.13 -13.64 -5.84
C ALA A 56 -12.39 -13.10 -5.15
N LEU A 57 -12.24 -12.09 -4.27
CA LEU A 57 -13.39 -11.45 -3.63
C LEU A 57 -14.32 -10.77 -4.65
N ASN A 58 -13.76 -10.14 -5.67
CA ASN A 58 -14.53 -9.48 -6.72
C ASN A 58 -15.30 -10.47 -7.60
N GLU A 59 -14.79 -11.69 -7.76
CA GLU A 59 -15.50 -12.78 -8.46
C GLU A 59 -16.73 -13.27 -7.67
N ASP A 60 -16.62 -13.32 -6.34
CA ASP A 60 -17.71 -13.72 -5.44
C ASP A 60 -18.77 -12.63 -5.28
N ALA A 61 -18.32 -11.39 -5.09
CA ALA A 61 -19.17 -10.21 -4.95
C ALA A 61 -18.47 -8.98 -5.53
N PRO A 62 -19.09 -8.28 -6.51
CA PRO A 62 -18.47 -7.13 -7.14
C PRO A 62 -18.01 -6.06 -6.15
N ILE A 63 -16.75 -5.67 -6.25
CA ILE A 63 -16.16 -4.57 -5.47
C ILE A 63 -16.50 -3.25 -6.18
N GLU A 64 -17.06 -2.29 -5.48
CA GLU A 64 -17.41 -0.98 -6.04
C GLU A 64 -16.19 -0.06 -6.17
N SER A 65 -15.30 -0.08 -5.17
CA SER A 65 -14.06 0.70 -5.16
C SER A 65 -13.08 0.14 -4.15
N ILE A 66 -11.81 0.51 -4.28
CA ILE A 66 -10.75 0.17 -3.32
C ILE A 66 -10.08 1.48 -2.90
N THR A 67 -10.09 1.78 -1.60
CA THR A 67 -9.40 2.94 -1.04
C THR A 67 -8.16 2.50 -0.28
N LEU A 68 -7.02 3.08 -0.62
CA LEU A 68 -5.73 2.82 0.02
C LEU A 68 -5.37 3.97 0.97
N ILE A 69 -4.90 3.60 2.14
CA ILE A 69 -4.32 4.49 3.15
C ILE A 69 -3.04 3.89 3.71
N GLY A 70 -2.21 4.67 4.34
CA GLY A 70 -1.04 4.17 5.08
C GLY A 70 0.29 4.72 4.62
N LEU A 71 1.35 3.97 4.85
CA LEU A 71 2.76 4.37 4.70
C LEU A 71 3.56 3.32 3.90
N CYS A 72 4.56 3.73 3.17
CA CYS A 72 4.80 5.11 2.70
C CYS A 72 4.11 5.33 1.38
N THR A 73 3.59 6.54 1.15
CA THR A 73 2.92 6.90 -0.11
C THR A 73 3.78 6.57 -1.32
N ASP A 74 5.07 6.89 -1.24
CA ASP A 74 6.09 6.77 -2.28
C ASP A 74 6.75 5.39 -2.37
N ILE A 75 6.36 4.45 -1.53
CA ILE A 75 6.92 3.08 -1.51
C ILE A 75 5.79 2.04 -1.58
N CYS A 76 5.22 1.66 -0.44
CA CYS A 76 4.24 0.58 -0.36
C CYS A 76 2.88 0.97 -0.95
N VAL A 77 2.43 2.22 -0.73
CA VAL A 77 1.11 2.65 -1.21
C VAL A 77 1.10 2.70 -2.74
N ILE A 78 2.05 3.40 -3.37
CA ILE A 78 2.14 3.45 -4.84
C ILE A 78 2.35 2.06 -5.45
N SER A 79 3.20 1.22 -4.85
CA SER A 79 3.44 -0.14 -5.33
C SER A 79 2.16 -0.97 -5.38
N ASN A 80 1.36 -0.91 -4.31
CA ASN A 80 0.08 -1.65 -4.26
C ASN A 80 -0.99 -1.00 -5.12
N ALA A 81 -1.07 0.33 -5.20
CA ALA A 81 -2.03 1.02 -6.06
C ALA A 81 -1.88 0.60 -7.53
N LEU A 82 -0.64 0.57 -8.03
CA LEU A 82 -0.36 0.18 -9.41
C LEU A 82 -0.57 -1.32 -9.65
N LEU A 83 -0.21 -2.17 -8.70
CA LEU A 83 -0.51 -3.61 -8.77
C LEU A 83 -2.02 -3.86 -8.81
N LEU A 84 -2.78 -3.26 -7.91
CA LEU A 84 -4.22 -3.42 -7.86
C LEU A 84 -4.91 -2.89 -9.12
N ARG A 85 -4.39 -1.80 -9.69
CA ARG A 85 -4.85 -1.28 -10.99
C ARG A 85 -4.71 -2.32 -12.10
N ALA A 86 -3.63 -3.12 -12.07
CA ALA A 86 -3.40 -4.19 -13.03
C ALA A 86 -4.26 -5.44 -12.77
N TYR A 87 -4.44 -5.82 -11.51
CA TYR A 87 -5.28 -6.97 -11.12
C TYR A 87 -6.77 -6.72 -11.35
N LEU A 88 -7.22 -5.49 -11.15
CA LEU A 88 -8.63 -5.08 -11.16
C LEU A 88 -8.80 -3.80 -12.02
N PRO A 89 -8.60 -3.90 -13.34
CA PRO A 89 -8.51 -2.71 -14.21
C PRO A 89 -9.81 -1.90 -14.28
N GLU A 90 -10.95 -2.52 -14.00
CA GLU A 90 -12.27 -1.86 -14.05
C GLU A 90 -12.74 -1.33 -12.68
N ILE A 91 -12.03 -1.65 -11.60
CA ILE A 91 -12.39 -1.18 -10.26
C ILE A 91 -11.68 0.16 -9.96
N PRO A 92 -12.40 1.20 -9.55
CA PRO A 92 -11.79 2.44 -9.11
C PRO A 92 -10.82 2.22 -7.95
N ILE A 93 -9.57 2.62 -8.12
CA ILE A 93 -8.55 2.62 -7.06
C ILE A 93 -8.38 4.05 -6.59
N ILE A 94 -8.56 4.26 -5.30
CA ILE A 94 -8.54 5.56 -4.63
C ILE A 94 -7.39 5.57 -3.63
N VAL A 95 -6.68 6.67 -3.53
CA VAL A 95 -5.72 6.93 -2.44
C VAL A 95 -6.20 8.16 -1.69
N ASP A 96 -6.47 8.00 -0.39
CA ASP A 96 -6.79 9.13 0.50
C ASP A 96 -5.46 9.77 0.96
N ALA A 97 -5.10 10.87 0.33
CA ALA A 97 -3.82 11.52 0.57
C ALA A 97 -3.67 12.08 1.98
N ALA A 98 -4.77 12.48 2.63
CA ALA A 98 -4.75 12.94 4.02
C ALA A 98 -4.45 11.80 5.01
N CYS A 99 -4.69 10.55 4.61
CA CYS A 99 -4.43 9.35 5.39
C CYS A 99 -3.14 8.63 4.96
N CYS A 100 -2.28 9.29 4.19
CA CYS A 100 -0.99 8.76 3.74
C CYS A 100 0.15 9.72 4.10
N ALA A 101 1.36 9.16 4.22
CA ALA A 101 2.58 9.95 4.35
C ALA A 101 3.74 9.29 3.59
N GLY A 102 4.54 10.09 2.92
CA GLY A 102 5.77 9.63 2.25
C GLY A 102 7.00 9.76 3.16
N VAL A 103 8.13 9.32 2.66
CA VAL A 103 9.43 9.50 3.35
C VAL A 103 9.73 10.98 3.53
N THR A 104 9.41 11.78 2.54
CA THR A 104 9.47 13.25 2.59
C THR A 104 8.19 13.85 2.01
N PRO A 105 7.86 15.13 2.34
CA PRO A 105 6.73 15.81 1.70
C PRO A 105 6.87 15.90 0.16
N GLU A 106 8.08 15.99 -0.34
CA GLU A 106 8.35 16.04 -1.78
C GLU A 106 8.08 14.70 -2.44
N SER A 107 8.62 13.60 -1.90
CA SER A 107 8.40 12.26 -2.45
C SER A 107 6.94 11.82 -2.34
N HIS A 108 6.24 12.24 -1.28
CA HIS A 108 4.79 12.05 -1.16
C HIS A 108 4.04 12.70 -2.34
N ARG A 109 4.29 13.99 -2.62
CA ARG A 109 3.65 14.69 -3.75
C ARG A 109 4.00 14.08 -5.09
N THR A 110 5.27 13.69 -5.28
CA THR A 110 5.73 13.02 -6.49
C THR A 110 4.98 11.71 -6.73
N ALA A 111 4.82 10.89 -5.69
CA ALA A 111 4.08 9.64 -5.78
C ALA A 111 2.60 9.87 -6.10
N LEU A 112 1.95 10.84 -5.46
CA LEU A 112 0.56 11.20 -5.77
C LEU A 112 0.40 11.65 -7.23
N ALA A 113 1.32 12.46 -7.73
CA ALA A 113 1.30 12.91 -9.13
C ALA A 113 1.49 11.72 -10.11
N ALA A 114 2.41 10.80 -9.79
CA ALA A 114 2.65 9.60 -10.60
C ALA A 114 1.42 8.68 -10.60
N MET A 115 0.81 8.45 -9.45
CA MET A 115 -0.41 7.64 -9.34
C MET A 115 -1.56 8.27 -10.12
N ARG A 116 -1.73 9.58 -10.04
CA ARG A 116 -2.76 10.32 -10.81
C ARG A 116 -2.56 10.15 -12.33
N ALA A 117 -1.32 10.18 -12.81
CA ALA A 117 -0.99 9.93 -14.21
C ALA A 117 -1.37 8.49 -14.65
N CYS A 118 -1.33 7.54 -13.72
CA CYS A 118 -1.76 6.15 -13.92
C CYS A 118 -3.26 5.92 -13.63
N GLN A 119 -4.05 6.99 -13.56
CA GLN A 119 -5.51 6.96 -13.34
C GLN A 119 -5.94 6.41 -11.97
N ILE A 120 -5.08 6.50 -10.97
CA ILE A 120 -5.46 6.34 -9.57
C ILE A 120 -6.15 7.64 -9.12
N ILE A 121 -7.28 7.51 -8.44
CA ILE A 121 -8.03 8.66 -7.93
C ILE A 121 -7.34 9.12 -6.62
N ILE A 122 -6.98 10.38 -6.56
CA ILE A 122 -6.40 10.97 -5.34
C ILE A 122 -7.45 11.86 -4.69
N GLU A 123 -7.79 11.54 -3.45
CA GLU A 123 -8.74 12.29 -2.64
C GLU A 123 -8.05 12.96 -1.44
N ASN A 124 -8.69 13.98 -0.90
CA ASN A 124 -8.28 14.67 0.33
C ASN A 124 -6.82 15.15 0.34
N GLU A 125 -6.28 15.51 -0.83
CA GLU A 125 -4.93 16.08 -0.89
C GLU A 125 -4.92 17.44 -0.18
N PRO A 126 -4.09 17.63 0.87
CA PRO A 126 -4.03 18.90 1.57
C PRO A 126 -3.64 20.03 0.64
N SER A 127 -4.39 21.13 0.66
CA SER A 127 -4.00 22.36 -0.03
C SER A 127 -2.69 22.87 0.56
N ILE A 128 -1.73 23.22 -0.30
CA ILE A 128 -0.45 23.82 0.06
C ILE A 128 -0.67 25.28 0.47
#